data_07746a647f04093c4f3ad0bf837c7747
#
_entry.id   07746a647f04093c4f3ad0bf837c7747
#
_cell.length_a   1.000
_cell.length_b   1.000
_cell.length_c   1.000
_cell.angle_alpha   90.00
_cell.angle_beta   90.00
_cell.angle_gamma   90.00
#
_symmetry.space_group_name_H-M   'P 1'
#
loop_
_entity.id
_entity.type
_entity.pdbx_description
1 polymer ?
#
loop_
_entity_poly.entity_id
_entity_poly.type
_entity_poly.pdbx_seq_one_letter_code
_entity_poly.pdbx_strand_id
1 'polypeptide(L)'
;GDQKNDGFNKKTGTYYQVFAPEDITKDKTIYDAAKKLEQDFRGLYKKWNNLCQIKNYFFVVNDKYEGVDPIITKKILELNKEFSEVDIEAFLAKDLQYKFEKLDEDDVQELIGFIPSASSTLIEYGTLGEVVDYLMKTELPKVKNDKLIVPDFDEKITFNGLSVEVKSKLLTGSYQEGALERYFNENPGTREILQEKFHALYQMAGEEILSTQDDEADCKFYYILDRACPKKTAGTVSCVEVLMAYYFSSCDIFEEPR
;
A
#
# COMPACT_ATOMS: atom_id res chain seq x y z
N GLY A 1 23.13 9.28 9.34
CA GLY A 1 21.90 9.92 9.74
C GLY A 1 21.27 10.66 8.58
N ASP A 2 20.00 10.63 8.54
CA ASP A 2 19.09 11.30 7.63
C ASP A 2 19.53 12.75 7.30
N GLN A 3 19.86 13.02 6.06
CA GLN A 3 20.26 14.34 5.56
C GLN A 3 19.05 15.23 5.24
N LYS A 4 17.87 14.88 5.77
CA LYS A 4 16.59 15.59 5.57
C LYS A 4 16.02 15.46 4.17
N ASN A 5 16.33 14.37 3.48
CA ASN A 5 15.65 13.93 2.27
C ASN A 5 15.79 12.41 2.09
N ASP A 6 14.80 11.80 1.48
CA ASP A 6 14.76 10.37 1.16
C ASP A 6 15.18 10.12 -0.29
N GLY A 7 15.30 11.18 -1.08
CA GLY A 7 15.80 11.13 -2.45
C GLY A 7 15.96 12.51 -3.05
N PHE A 8 16.88 12.64 -4.01
CA PHE A 8 17.00 13.88 -4.76
C PHE A 8 17.53 13.68 -6.19
N ASN A 9 17.13 14.59 -7.07
CA ASN A 9 17.65 14.68 -8.42
C ASN A 9 18.51 15.96 -8.55
N LYS A 10 19.83 15.78 -8.60
CA LYS A 10 20.79 16.89 -8.69
C LYS A 10 20.63 17.73 -9.97
N LYS A 11 20.21 17.11 -11.08
CA LYS A 11 20.09 17.81 -12.37
C LYS A 11 18.94 18.82 -12.36
N THR A 12 17.85 18.48 -11.67
CA THR A 12 16.63 19.30 -11.62
C THR A 12 16.53 20.14 -10.35
N GLY A 13 17.36 19.88 -9.33
CA GLY A 13 17.21 20.50 -8.00
C GLY A 13 15.94 20.04 -7.27
N THR A 14 15.49 18.81 -7.54
CA THR A 14 14.27 18.24 -6.97
C THR A 14 14.61 17.33 -5.78
N TYR A 15 13.92 17.52 -4.66
CA TYR A 15 14.09 16.74 -3.44
C TYR A 15 12.79 16.11 -3.01
N TYR A 16 12.86 14.93 -2.42
CA TYR A 16 11.73 14.14 -1.95
C TYR A 16 11.91 13.83 -0.47
N GLN A 17 10.83 14.00 0.30
CA GLN A 17 10.74 13.56 1.69
C GLN A 17 9.49 12.73 1.85
N VAL A 18 9.65 11.49 2.30
CA VAL A 18 8.55 10.53 2.44
C VAL A 18 7.94 10.59 3.84
N PHE A 19 6.62 10.58 3.88
CA PHE A 19 5.83 10.40 5.08
C PHE A 19 4.74 9.38 4.80
N ALA A 20 4.93 8.17 5.29
CA ALA A 20 4.03 7.04 5.06
C ALA A 20 3.45 6.54 6.41
N PRO A 21 2.47 7.24 6.99
CA PRO A 21 1.81 6.80 8.21
C PRO A 21 0.84 5.65 7.91
N GLU A 22 0.55 4.82 8.91
CA GLU A 22 -0.48 3.78 8.81
C GLU A 22 -1.86 4.38 8.49
N ASP A 23 -2.17 5.53 9.09
CA ASP A 23 -3.46 6.21 8.95
C ASP A 23 -3.26 7.72 8.91
N ILE A 24 -3.46 8.30 7.72
CA ILE A 24 -3.33 9.74 7.47
C ILE A 24 -4.59 10.52 7.92
N THR A 25 -5.68 9.86 8.28
CA THR A 25 -6.95 10.52 8.63
C THR A 25 -7.04 10.93 10.10
N LYS A 26 -6.16 10.39 10.96
CA LYS A 26 -6.16 10.75 12.39
C LYS A 26 -5.62 12.16 12.61
N ASP A 27 -6.32 12.97 13.38
CA ASP A 27 -5.94 14.35 13.72
C ASP A 27 -4.47 14.47 14.15
N LYS A 28 -4.03 13.58 15.05
CA LYS A 28 -2.63 13.57 15.50
C LYS A 28 -1.65 13.36 14.36
N THR A 29 -1.96 12.43 13.45
CA THR A 29 -1.11 12.12 12.29
C THR A 29 -1.04 13.30 11.32
N ILE A 30 -2.16 14.00 11.11
CA ILE A 30 -2.25 15.21 10.27
C ILE A 30 -1.34 16.32 10.85
N TYR A 31 -1.41 16.59 12.16
CA TYR A 31 -0.56 17.58 12.80
C TYR A 31 0.92 17.19 12.76
N ASP A 32 1.23 15.91 12.98
CA ASP A 32 2.60 15.39 12.90
C ASP A 32 3.14 15.50 11.47
N ALA A 33 2.32 15.23 10.45
CA ALA A 33 2.67 15.42 9.04
C ALA A 33 3.02 16.88 8.71
N ALA A 34 2.16 17.83 9.10
CA ALA A 34 2.40 19.26 8.87
C ALA A 34 3.66 19.75 9.58
N LYS A 35 3.90 19.29 10.81
CA LYS A 35 5.11 19.59 11.58
C LYS A 35 6.36 19.00 10.95
N LYS A 36 6.29 17.72 10.50
CA LYS A 36 7.40 17.03 9.83
C LYS A 36 7.75 17.75 8.51
N LEU A 37 6.76 18.06 7.70
CA LEU A 37 6.94 18.83 6.46
C LEU A 37 7.75 20.10 6.70
N GLU A 38 7.35 20.92 7.67
CA GLU A 38 8.03 22.18 7.97
C GLU A 38 9.46 21.95 8.49
N GLN A 39 9.63 21.04 9.45
CA GLN A 39 10.94 20.78 10.08
C GLN A 39 11.95 20.18 9.09
N ASP A 40 11.50 19.24 8.26
CA ASP A 40 12.38 18.58 7.31
C ASP A 40 12.73 19.50 6.16
N PHE A 41 11.77 20.26 5.61
CA PHE A 41 12.05 21.25 4.57
C PHE A 41 13.02 22.35 5.05
N ARG A 42 12.77 22.97 6.22
CA ARG A 42 13.68 24.00 6.75
C ARG A 42 15.09 23.45 7.05
N GLY A 43 15.15 22.22 7.55
CA GLY A 43 16.41 21.53 7.79
C GLY A 43 17.18 21.23 6.50
N LEU A 44 16.48 20.77 5.46
CA LEU A 44 17.00 20.53 4.13
C LEU A 44 17.51 21.84 3.51
N TYR A 45 16.68 22.87 3.49
CA TYR A 45 17.01 24.19 2.92
C TYR A 45 18.29 24.76 3.53
N LYS A 46 18.40 24.74 4.88
CA LYS A 46 19.59 25.21 5.58
C LYS A 46 20.87 24.44 5.22
N LYS A 47 20.74 23.14 5.00
CA LYS A 47 21.92 22.27 4.76
C LYS A 47 22.33 22.22 3.28
N TRP A 48 21.36 22.18 2.36
CA TRP A 48 21.59 21.80 0.99
C TRP A 48 21.47 22.93 -0.02
N ASN A 49 20.68 23.97 0.23
CA ASN A 49 20.40 25.00 -0.77
C ASN A 49 21.66 25.71 -1.31
N ASN A 50 22.68 25.88 -0.48
CA ASN A 50 23.97 26.45 -0.90
C ASN A 50 24.85 25.45 -1.67
N LEU A 51 24.62 24.16 -1.52
CA LEU A 51 25.41 23.11 -2.18
C LEU A 51 24.76 22.67 -3.51
N CYS A 52 23.45 22.54 -3.51
CA CYS A 52 22.63 22.20 -4.64
C CYS A 52 21.29 22.90 -4.48
N GLN A 53 21.08 23.98 -5.24
CA GLN A 53 19.87 24.80 -5.14
C GLN A 53 18.61 23.94 -5.21
N ILE A 54 17.74 24.10 -4.22
CA ILE A 54 16.44 23.46 -4.16
C ILE A 54 15.49 24.25 -5.03
N LYS A 55 14.95 23.62 -6.08
CA LYS A 55 13.94 24.18 -6.98
C LYS A 55 12.57 23.62 -6.71
N ASN A 56 12.52 22.31 -6.47
CA ASN A 56 11.28 21.60 -6.17
C ASN A 56 11.46 20.74 -4.91
N TYR A 57 10.47 20.78 -4.03
CA TYR A 57 10.43 19.94 -2.86
C TYR A 57 9.09 19.21 -2.82
N PHE A 58 9.13 17.90 -2.89
CA PHE A 58 7.96 17.03 -2.83
C PHE A 58 7.85 16.36 -1.46
N PHE A 59 6.77 16.68 -0.76
CA PHE A 59 6.36 15.95 0.42
C PHE A 59 5.51 14.75 -0.01
N VAL A 60 6.13 13.58 -0.07
CA VAL A 60 5.52 12.34 -0.56
C VAL A 60 4.68 11.72 0.55
N VAL A 61 3.39 11.62 0.34
CA VAL A 61 2.43 11.08 1.32
C VAL A 61 1.66 9.93 0.70
N ASN A 62 1.62 8.79 1.40
CA ASN A 62 0.68 7.73 1.07
C ASN A 62 -0.71 8.12 1.63
N ASP A 63 -1.48 8.79 0.79
CA ASP A 63 -2.81 9.32 1.11
C ASP A 63 -3.93 8.28 0.88
N LYS A 64 -3.61 7.08 0.48
CA LYS A 64 -4.58 6.01 0.16
C LYS A 64 -5.68 6.49 -0.82
N TYR A 65 -5.33 7.41 -1.73
CA TYR A 65 -6.24 8.07 -2.68
C TYR A 65 -7.33 8.96 -2.06
N GLU A 66 -7.23 9.26 -0.77
CA GLU A 66 -8.19 10.14 -0.06
C GLU A 66 -7.80 11.62 -0.12
N GLY A 67 -6.59 11.92 -0.59
CA GLY A 67 -6.02 13.26 -0.58
C GLY A 67 -5.41 13.63 0.77
N VAL A 68 -4.95 14.87 0.89
CA VAL A 68 -4.37 15.39 2.13
C VAL A 68 -5.29 16.40 2.81
N ASP A 69 -5.25 16.39 4.15
CA ASP A 69 -6.00 17.31 4.97
C ASP A 69 -5.64 18.79 4.65
N PRO A 70 -6.61 19.73 4.73
CA PRO A 70 -6.38 21.15 4.55
C PRO A 70 -5.27 21.75 5.42
N ILE A 71 -4.97 21.16 6.60
CA ILE A 71 -3.87 21.62 7.48
C ILE A 71 -2.52 21.43 6.79
N ILE A 72 -2.31 20.30 6.12
CA ILE A 72 -1.07 20.02 5.36
C ILE A 72 -0.98 20.97 4.17
N THR A 73 -2.08 21.12 3.42
CA THR A 73 -2.16 22.07 2.28
C THR A 73 -1.87 23.50 2.71
N LYS A 74 -2.45 23.94 3.84
CA LYS A 74 -2.18 25.29 4.40
C LYS A 74 -0.69 25.45 4.72
N LYS A 75 -0.05 24.45 5.33
CA LYS A 75 1.37 24.50 5.64
C LYS A 75 2.24 24.61 4.39
N ILE A 76 1.90 23.89 3.32
CA ILE A 76 2.57 23.99 2.01
C ILE A 76 2.46 25.42 1.47
N LEU A 77 1.26 26.02 1.50
CA LEU A 77 1.05 27.39 1.03
C LEU A 77 1.80 28.45 1.87
N GLU A 78 1.92 28.22 3.18
CA GLU A 78 2.71 29.09 4.07
C GLU A 78 4.20 29.03 3.71
N LEU A 79 4.74 27.82 3.51
CA LEU A 79 6.14 27.64 3.12
C LEU A 79 6.44 28.19 1.72
N ASN A 80 5.55 28.00 0.73
CA ASN A 80 5.69 28.58 -0.60
C ASN A 80 5.69 30.12 -0.60
N LYS A 81 4.98 30.76 0.35
CA LYS A 81 5.03 32.22 0.51
C LYS A 81 6.36 32.68 1.11
N GLU A 82 6.91 31.93 2.05
CA GLU A 82 8.16 32.26 2.71
C GLU A 82 9.38 31.98 1.82
N PHE A 83 9.33 30.89 1.05
CA PHE A 83 10.43 30.43 0.17
C PHE A 83 9.97 30.46 -1.30
N SER A 84 9.70 31.65 -1.80
CA SER A 84 9.10 31.85 -3.12
C SER A 84 9.94 31.35 -4.31
N GLU A 85 11.21 31.05 -4.10
CA GLU A 85 12.12 30.47 -5.09
C GLU A 85 12.08 28.93 -5.16
N VAL A 86 11.33 28.27 -4.26
CA VAL A 86 11.16 26.82 -4.21
C VAL A 86 9.69 26.48 -4.44
N ASP A 87 9.44 25.56 -5.33
CA ASP A 87 8.11 24.98 -5.50
C ASP A 87 7.94 23.81 -4.54
N ILE A 88 7.05 23.96 -3.55
CA ILE A 88 6.78 22.97 -2.51
C ILE A 88 5.40 22.39 -2.75
N GLU A 89 5.31 21.09 -2.96
CA GLU A 89 4.07 20.38 -3.25
C GLU A 89 3.94 19.09 -2.43
N ALA A 90 2.70 18.65 -2.23
CA ALA A 90 2.43 17.28 -1.85
C ALA A 90 2.55 16.38 -3.09
N PHE A 91 3.09 15.18 -2.94
CA PHE A 91 3.16 14.15 -3.96
C PHE A 91 2.39 12.93 -3.43
N LEU A 92 1.27 12.63 -4.05
CA LEU A 92 0.28 11.70 -3.57
C LEU A 92 0.29 10.37 -4.36
N ALA A 93 -0.46 9.39 -3.89
CA ALA A 93 -0.61 8.11 -4.57
C ALA A 93 -1.04 8.26 -6.03
N LYS A 94 -1.95 9.19 -6.31
CA LYS A 94 -2.41 9.50 -7.67
C LYS A 94 -1.31 10.09 -8.55
N ASP A 95 -0.42 10.91 -8.00
CA ASP A 95 0.70 11.51 -8.75
C ASP A 95 1.72 10.43 -9.10
N LEU A 96 1.98 9.49 -8.18
CA LEU A 96 2.83 8.33 -8.44
C LEU A 96 2.22 7.44 -9.53
N GLN A 97 0.93 7.12 -9.42
CA GLN A 97 0.20 6.35 -10.43
C GLN A 97 0.33 7.01 -11.82
N TYR A 98 0.07 8.32 -11.90
CA TYR A 98 0.16 9.05 -13.17
C TYR A 98 1.58 9.07 -13.78
N LYS A 99 2.62 9.06 -12.93
CA LYS A 99 3.99 8.90 -13.43
C LYS A 99 4.27 7.48 -13.91
N PHE A 100 3.79 6.47 -13.16
CA PHE A 100 3.95 5.07 -13.54
C PHE A 100 3.24 4.74 -14.87
N GLU A 101 2.02 5.24 -15.06
CA GLU A 101 1.25 5.05 -16.30
C GLU A 101 1.90 5.66 -17.57
N LYS A 102 2.90 6.53 -17.39
CA LYS A 102 3.66 7.13 -18.49
C LYS A 102 4.95 6.40 -18.84
N LEU A 103 5.33 5.41 -18.05
CA LEU A 103 6.50 4.58 -18.34
C LEU A 103 6.16 3.64 -19.50
N ASP A 104 7.16 3.35 -20.31
CA ASP A 104 7.04 2.28 -21.29
C ASP A 104 7.23 0.89 -20.64
N GLU A 105 6.96 -0.17 -21.39
CA GLU A 105 7.04 -1.53 -20.86
C GLU A 105 8.44 -1.91 -20.39
N ASP A 106 9.48 -1.41 -21.07
CA ASP A 106 10.88 -1.69 -20.71
C ASP A 106 11.23 -1.04 -19.37
N ASP A 107 10.84 0.24 -19.19
CA ASP A 107 11.02 0.97 -17.93
C ASP A 107 10.25 0.30 -16.77
N VAL A 108 9.01 -0.15 -17.03
CA VAL A 108 8.20 -0.87 -16.03
C VAL A 108 8.87 -2.19 -15.67
N GLN A 109 9.33 -2.96 -16.64
CA GLN A 109 10.02 -4.23 -16.40
C GLN A 109 11.32 -4.05 -15.61
N GLU A 110 12.09 -2.97 -15.90
CA GLU A 110 13.30 -2.65 -15.14
C GLU A 110 13.00 -2.33 -13.67
N LEU A 111 11.90 -1.59 -13.40
CA LEU A 111 11.53 -1.18 -12.05
C LEU A 111 10.96 -2.32 -11.20
N ILE A 112 10.09 -3.16 -11.77
CA ILE A 112 9.36 -4.18 -11.01
C ILE A 112 9.78 -5.61 -11.33
N GLY A 113 10.68 -5.81 -12.30
CA GLY A 113 11.24 -7.11 -12.71
C GLY A 113 10.22 -8.04 -13.39
N PHE A 114 8.94 -7.68 -13.42
CA PHE A 114 7.87 -8.50 -13.97
C PHE A 114 6.68 -7.62 -14.36
N ILE A 115 6.17 -7.80 -15.58
CA ILE A 115 4.95 -7.12 -16.05
C ILE A 115 3.81 -8.14 -16.03
N PRO A 116 2.78 -7.97 -15.18
CA PRO A 116 1.60 -8.83 -15.19
C PRO A 116 0.87 -8.70 -16.54
N SER A 117 0.38 -9.81 -17.08
CA SER A 117 -0.44 -9.73 -18.30
C SER A 117 -1.71 -8.90 -18.04
N ALA A 118 -2.09 -8.05 -18.99
CA ALA A 118 -3.24 -7.15 -18.86
C ALA A 118 -4.55 -7.89 -18.50
N SER A 119 -4.69 -9.14 -18.92
CA SER A 119 -5.86 -9.97 -18.61
C SER A 119 -5.94 -10.47 -17.17
N SER A 120 -4.81 -10.46 -16.43
CA SER A 120 -4.75 -10.95 -15.05
C SER A 120 -4.78 -9.82 -13.99
N THR A 121 -4.72 -8.56 -14.41
CA THR A 121 -4.51 -7.43 -13.49
C THR A 121 -5.70 -6.49 -13.35
N LEU A 122 -6.69 -6.53 -14.24
CA LEU A 122 -7.84 -5.64 -14.14
C LEU A 122 -8.91 -6.24 -13.23
N ILE A 123 -9.14 -5.56 -12.09
CA ILE A 123 -10.31 -5.86 -11.25
C ILE A 123 -11.54 -5.26 -11.93
N GLU A 124 -12.48 -6.13 -12.27
CA GLU A 124 -13.81 -5.70 -12.62
C GLU A 124 -14.64 -5.50 -11.35
N TYR A 125 -15.14 -4.30 -11.11
CA TYR A 125 -15.92 -3.96 -9.91
C TYR A 125 -17.16 -4.85 -9.71
N GLY A 126 -17.78 -5.30 -10.80
CA GLY A 126 -18.86 -6.26 -10.72
C GLY A 126 -18.43 -7.60 -10.12
N THR A 127 -17.29 -8.13 -10.59
CA THR A 127 -16.71 -9.37 -10.08
C THR A 127 -16.19 -9.20 -8.65
N LEU A 128 -15.56 -8.06 -8.32
CA LEU A 128 -15.16 -7.74 -6.96
C LEU A 128 -16.38 -7.70 -6.03
N GLY A 129 -17.47 -7.06 -6.46
CA GLY A 129 -18.73 -7.03 -5.72
C GLY A 129 -19.29 -8.44 -5.44
N GLU A 130 -19.23 -9.37 -6.39
CA GLU A 130 -19.64 -10.77 -6.17
C GLU A 130 -18.80 -11.46 -5.06
N VAL A 131 -17.49 -11.23 -5.06
CA VAL A 131 -16.57 -11.77 -4.03
C VAL A 131 -16.87 -11.16 -2.66
N VAL A 132 -17.02 -9.84 -2.61
CA VAL A 132 -17.35 -9.11 -1.37
C VAL A 132 -18.69 -9.60 -0.80
N ASP A 133 -19.74 -9.65 -1.63
CA ASP A 133 -21.05 -10.12 -1.23
C ASP A 133 -21.04 -11.55 -0.70
N TYR A 134 -20.24 -12.42 -1.30
CA TYR A 134 -20.06 -13.79 -0.82
C TYR A 134 -19.40 -13.82 0.56
N LEU A 135 -18.29 -13.11 0.73
CA LEU A 135 -17.57 -13.04 2.01
C LEU A 135 -18.43 -12.42 3.12
N MET A 136 -19.19 -11.37 2.80
CA MET A 136 -20.10 -10.73 3.75
C MET A 136 -21.18 -11.68 4.27
N LYS A 137 -21.65 -12.61 3.43
CA LYS A 137 -22.68 -13.61 3.79
C LYS A 137 -22.11 -14.86 4.45
N THR A 138 -20.80 -15.09 4.35
CA THR A 138 -20.14 -16.26 4.93
C THR A 138 -20.00 -16.08 6.43
N GLU A 139 -20.53 -17.03 7.22
CA GLU A 139 -20.35 -17.07 8.67
C GLU A 139 -18.93 -17.56 8.99
N LEU A 140 -18.12 -16.71 9.63
CA LEU A 140 -16.77 -17.01 10.08
C LEU A 140 -16.65 -16.71 11.59
N PRO A 141 -15.76 -17.42 12.33
CA PRO A 141 -15.53 -17.15 13.74
C PRO A 141 -15.04 -15.71 13.94
N LYS A 142 -15.48 -15.07 15.03
CA LYS A 142 -14.97 -13.75 15.42
C LYS A 142 -13.60 -13.90 16.06
N VAL A 143 -12.61 -13.20 15.53
CA VAL A 143 -11.23 -13.18 16.05
C VAL A 143 -10.96 -11.82 16.69
N LYS A 144 -10.15 -11.81 17.76
CA LYS A 144 -9.71 -10.56 18.40
C LYS A 144 -8.51 -10.01 17.62
N ASN A 145 -8.60 -8.76 17.17
CA ASN A 145 -7.48 -8.06 16.55
C ASN A 145 -6.53 -7.53 17.64
N ASP A 146 -5.26 -7.93 17.57
CA ASP A 146 -4.16 -7.28 18.27
C ASP A 146 -3.56 -6.20 17.34
N LYS A 147 -2.95 -5.16 17.93
CA LYS A 147 -2.35 -4.06 17.15
C LYS A 147 -1.16 -4.55 16.32
N LEU A 148 -1.19 -4.28 15.04
CA LEU A 148 -0.23 -4.73 14.04
C LEU A 148 0.81 -3.64 13.72
N ILE A 149 2.07 -4.07 13.51
CA ILE A 149 3.17 -3.28 12.96
C ILE A 149 3.31 -3.71 11.51
N VAL A 150 3.28 -2.77 10.56
CA VAL A 150 3.36 -3.09 9.11
C VAL A 150 4.82 -3.27 8.71
N PRO A 151 5.28 -4.50 8.41
CA PRO A 151 6.63 -4.76 7.92
C PRO A 151 6.76 -4.49 6.42
N ASP A 152 8.00 -4.51 5.92
CA ASP A 152 8.27 -4.53 4.48
C ASP A 152 7.65 -5.77 3.82
N PHE A 153 7.03 -5.60 2.65
CA PHE A 153 6.29 -6.65 1.95
C PHE A 153 7.18 -7.86 1.59
N ASP A 154 8.39 -7.60 1.08
CA ASP A 154 9.34 -8.65 0.72
C ASP A 154 9.93 -9.36 1.95
N GLU A 155 10.15 -8.62 3.03
CA GLU A 155 10.58 -9.17 4.31
C GLU A 155 9.51 -10.11 4.87
N LYS A 156 8.23 -9.73 4.81
CA LYS A 156 7.12 -10.56 5.26
C LYS A 156 6.97 -11.84 4.43
N ILE A 157 7.12 -11.77 3.10
CA ILE A 157 7.13 -12.95 2.22
C ILE A 157 8.22 -13.93 2.64
N THR A 158 9.45 -13.43 2.82
CA THR A 158 10.60 -14.24 3.19
C THR A 158 10.44 -14.85 4.58
N PHE A 159 9.97 -14.06 5.54
CA PHE A 159 9.73 -14.50 6.92
C PHE A 159 8.72 -15.65 7.00
N ASN A 160 7.65 -15.59 6.21
CA ASN A 160 6.64 -16.65 6.18
C ASN A 160 7.02 -17.85 5.31
N GLY A 161 8.14 -17.83 4.61
CA GLY A 161 8.59 -18.95 3.76
C GLY A 161 7.70 -19.18 2.55
N LEU A 162 7.03 -18.14 2.04
CA LEU A 162 6.17 -18.22 0.86
C LEU A 162 7.00 -18.49 -0.40
N SER A 163 6.49 -19.39 -1.27
CA SER A 163 7.16 -19.73 -2.52
C SER A 163 7.21 -18.56 -3.51
N VAL A 164 8.06 -18.71 -4.52
CA VAL A 164 8.16 -17.72 -5.63
C VAL A 164 6.83 -17.58 -6.37
N GLU A 165 6.05 -18.65 -6.47
CA GLU A 165 4.73 -18.61 -7.12
C GLU A 165 3.74 -17.75 -6.31
N VAL A 166 3.62 -17.99 -5.00
CA VAL A 166 2.73 -17.22 -4.11
C VAL A 166 3.21 -15.78 -4.01
N LYS A 167 4.53 -15.55 -3.91
CA LYS A 167 5.12 -14.20 -4.00
C LYS A 167 4.66 -13.47 -5.26
N SER A 168 4.74 -14.12 -6.43
CA SER A 168 4.33 -13.51 -7.70
C SER A 168 2.85 -13.14 -7.72
N LYS A 169 1.97 -13.99 -7.15
CA LYS A 169 0.53 -13.73 -7.02
C LYS A 169 0.24 -12.52 -6.12
N LEU A 170 0.86 -12.46 -4.96
CA LEU A 170 0.72 -11.36 -4.02
C LEU A 170 1.26 -10.04 -4.60
N LEU A 171 2.42 -10.06 -5.27
CA LEU A 171 2.95 -8.89 -5.96
C LEU A 171 2.02 -8.42 -7.08
N THR A 172 1.51 -9.33 -7.90
CA THR A 172 0.55 -9.00 -8.97
C THR A 172 -0.72 -8.37 -8.38
N GLY A 173 -1.24 -8.93 -7.28
CA GLY A 173 -2.40 -8.39 -6.57
C GLY A 173 -2.15 -6.99 -6.02
N SER A 174 -0.98 -6.73 -5.44
CA SER A 174 -0.65 -5.43 -4.84
C SER A 174 -0.67 -4.26 -5.85
N TYR A 175 -0.42 -4.51 -7.14
CA TYR A 175 -0.53 -3.48 -8.19
C TYR A 175 -1.95 -2.93 -8.38
N GLN A 176 -2.97 -3.63 -7.84
CA GLN A 176 -4.36 -3.21 -7.88
C GLN A 176 -4.83 -2.50 -6.60
N GLU A 177 -3.94 -2.23 -5.65
CA GLU A 177 -4.28 -1.55 -4.39
C GLU A 177 -5.06 -0.26 -4.63
N GLY A 178 -4.64 0.56 -5.60
CA GLY A 178 -5.34 1.81 -5.91
C GLY A 178 -6.77 1.63 -6.44
N ALA A 179 -7.05 0.54 -7.16
CA ALA A 179 -8.41 0.21 -7.59
C ALA A 179 -9.26 -0.25 -6.40
N LEU A 180 -8.67 -1.04 -5.51
CA LEU A 180 -9.33 -1.55 -4.31
C LEU A 180 -9.63 -0.42 -3.31
N GLU A 181 -8.70 0.52 -3.11
CA GLU A 181 -8.90 1.70 -2.27
C GLU A 181 -10.07 2.56 -2.77
N ARG A 182 -10.17 2.78 -4.08
CA ARG A 182 -11.34 3.48 -4.66
C ARG A 182 -12.64 2.74 -4.39
N TYR A 183 -12.64 1.40 -4.53
CA TYR A 183 -13.81 0.59 -4.20
C TYR A 183 -14.23 0.73 -2.74
N PHE A 184 -13.28 0.69 -1.80
CA PHE A 184 -13.58 0.86 -0.37
C PHE A 184 -14.12 2.25 -0.04
N ASN A 185 -13.60 3.30 -0.69
CA ASN A 185 -14.10 4.66 -0.51
C ASN A 185 -15.56 4.81 -1.00
N GLU A 186 -15.93 4.07 -2.04
CA GLU A 186 -17.32 4.03 -2.54
C GLU A 186 -18.23 3.11 -1.70
N ASN A 187 -17.66 2.19 -0.91
CA ASN A 187 -18.37 1.20 -0.09
C ASN A 187 -17.89 1.24 1.38
N PRO A 188 -18.23 2.29 2.15
CA PRO A 188 -17.77 2.45 3.53
C PRO A 188 -18.11 1.26 4.44
N GLY A 189 -17.16 0.89 5.31
CA GLY A 189 -17.30 -0.23 6.26
C GLY A 189 -17.00 -1.62 5.65
N THR A 190 -16.83 -1.72 4.33
CA THR A 190 -16.50 -3.00 3.68
C THR A 190 -15.08 -3.45 4.02
N ARG A 191 -14.15 -2.50 4.11
CA ARG A 191 -12.73 -2.75 4.43
C ARG A 191 -12.59 -3.50 5.75
N GLU A 192 -13.18 -2.98 6.82
CA GLU A 192 -13.09 -3.51 8.17
C GLU A 192 -13.75 -4.90 8.27
N ILE A 193 -14.89 -5.08 7.61
CA ILE A 193 -15.58 -6.37 7.62
C ILE A 193 -14.74 -7.42 6.87
N LEU A 194 -14.18 -7.09 5.72
CA LEU A 194 -13.32 -8.01 4.97
C LEU A 194 -12.03 -8.31 5.72
N GLN A 195 -11.45 -7.34 6.43
CA GLN A 195 -10.32 -7.54 7.32
C GLN A 195 -10.60 -8.66 8.33
N GLU A 196 -11.73 -8.57 9.06
CA GLU A 196 -12.16 -9.61 10.00
C GLU A 196 -12.34 -10.97 9.30
N LYS A 197 -12.88 -10.99 8.08
CA LYS A 197 -13.09 -12.22 7.31
C LYS A 197 -11.78 -12.89 6.90
N PHE A 198 -10.84 -12.12 6.33
CA PHE A 198 -9.54 -12.66 5.92
C PHE A 198 -8.70 -13.10 7.12
N HIS A 199 -8.74 -12.37 8.22
CA HIS A 199 -8.10 -12.78 9.47
C HIS A 199 -8.68 -14.10 9.99
N ALA A 200 -10.01 -14.25 10.01
CA ALA A 200 -10.66 -15.50 10.41
C ALA A 200 -10.30 -16.67 9.49
N LEU A 201 -10.25 -16.46 8.16
CA LEU A 201 -9.82 -17.50 7.22
C LEU A 201 -8.37 -17.92 7.45
N TYR A 202 -7.47 -16.98 7.79
CA TYR A 202 -6.09 -17.30 8.12
C TYR A 202 -5.97 -18.13 9.41
N GLN A 203 -6.75 -17.80 10.46
CA GLN A 203 -6.79 -18.59 11.68
C GLN A 203 -7.29 -20.02 11.43
N MET A 204 -8.38 -20.17 10.66
CA MET A 204 -8.89 -21.48 10.25
C MET A 204 -7.85 -22.28 9.45
N ALA A 205 -7.12 -21.62 8.53
CA ALA A 205 -6.03 -22.27 7.82
C ALA A 205 -4.95 -22.79 8.78
N GLY A 206 -4.61 -22.03 9.83
CA GLY A 206 -3.66 -22.44 10.86
C GLY A 206 -4.12 -23.64 11.69
N GLU A 207 -5.44 -23.81 11.85
CA GLU A 207 -6.01 -24.99 12.56
C GLU A 207 -6.10 -26.24 11.67
N GLU A 208 -6.39 -26.07 10.38
CA GLU A 208 -6.60 -27.19 9.45
C GLU A 208 -5.31 -27.67 8.76
N ILE A 209 -4.34 -26.78 8.52
CA ILE A 209 -3.08 -27.11 7.85
C ILE A 209 -2.05 -27.57 8.89
N LEU A 210 -1.51 -28.76 8.69
CA LEU A 210 -0.53 -29.35 9.62
C LEU A 210 0.84 -28.67 9.46
N SER A 211 1.44 -28.23 10.56
CA SER A 211 2.75 -27.55 10.62
C SER A 211 3.97 -28.45 10.27
N THR A 212 3.73 -29.65 9.78
CA THR A 212 4.79 -30.59 9.38
C THR A 212 5.04 -30.65 7.87
N GLN A 213 4.35 -29.81 7.09
CA GLN A 213 4.50 -29.76 5.63
C GLN A 213 5.57 -28.72 5.25
N ASP A 214 6.45 -29.05 4.33
CA ASP A 214 7.50 -28.14 3.84
C ASP A 214 6.94 -26.90 3.13
N ASP A 215 5.65 -26.94 2.72
CA ASP A 215 4.90 -25.90 1.99
C ASP A 215 3.71 -25.35 2.79
N GLU A 216 3.77 -25.40 4.13
CA GLU A 216 2.69 -24.98 5.04
C GLU A 216 2.13 -23.57 4.69
N ALA A 217 3.01 -22.61 4.44
CA ALA A 217 2.61 -21.25 4.14
C ALA A 217 1.84 -21.15 2.82
N ASP A 218 2.29 -21.84 1.80
CA ASP A 218 1.60 -21.90 0.51
C ASP A 218 0.25 -22.61 0.64
N CYS A 219 0.19 -23.70 1.43
CA CYS A 219 -1.08 -24.38 1.70
C CYS A 219 -2.07 -23.45 2.39
N LYS A 220 -1.65 -22.61 3.35
CA LYS A 220 -2.50 -21.59 3.97
C LYS A 220 -2.97 -20.56 2.95
N PHE A 221 -2.10 -20.09 2.06
CA PHE A 221 -2.47 -19.17 0.99
C PHE A 221 -3.57 -19.75 0.12
N TYR A 222 -3.40 -20.97 -0.38
CA TYR A 222 -4.40 -21.61 -1.25
C TYR A 222 -5.68 -21.99 -0.51
N TYR A 223 -5.61 -22.31 0.78
CA TYR A 223 -6.78 -22.51 1.62
C TYR A 223 -7.65 -21.25 1.69
N ILE A 224 -7.04 -20.09 1.96
CA ILE A 224 -7.75 -18.80 2.01
C ILE A 224 -8.35 -18.48 0.64
N LEU A 225 -7.55 -18.61 -0.41
CA LEU A 225 -7.98 -18.37 -1.79
C LEU A 225 -9.21 -19.21 -2.15
N ASP A 226 -9.19 -20.50 -1.84
CA ASP A 226 -10.28 -21.44 -2.14
C ASP A 226 -11.56 -21.07 -1.37
N ARG A 227 -11.45 -20.73 -0.10
CA ARG A 227 -12.58 -20.38 0.76
C ARG A 227 -13.17 -19.00 0.50
N ALA A 228 -12.36 -18.06 0.05
CA ALA A 228 -12.80 -16.71 -0.29
C ALA A 228 -13.43 -16.62 -1.71
N CYS A 229 -13.25 -17.62 -2.54
CA CYS A 229 -13.72 -17.64 -3.94
C CYS A 229 -15.15 -18.20 -4.05
N PRO A 230 -16.17 -17.39 -4.43
CA PRO A 230 -17.54 -17.88 -4.62
C PRO A 230 -17.68 -18.83 -5.80
N LYS A 231 -16.84 -18.63 -6.82
CA LYS A 231 -16.75 -19.43 -8.05
C LYS A 231 -15.28 -19.46 -8.50
N LYS A 232 -14.81 -20.59 -9.01
CA LYS A 232 -13.41 -20.70 -9.49
C LYS A 232 -13.27 -20.20 -10.94
N THR A 233 -13.65 -18.95 -11.21
CA THR A 233 -13.37 -18.29 -12.50
C THR A 233 -12.08 -17.49 -12.40
N ALA A 234 -11.41 -17.23 -13.52
CA ALA A 234 -10.18 -16.42 -13.52
C ALA A 234 -10.39 -15.04 -12.89
N GLY A 235 -11.52 -14.38 -13.15
CA GLY A 235 -11.85 -13.07 -12.62
C GLY A 235 -12.03 -13.07 -11.09
N THR A 236 -12.79 -14.04 -10.53
CA THR A 236 -13.01 -14.14 -9.09
C THR A 236 -11.72 -14.51 -8.35
N VAL A 237 -10.91 -15.41 -8.93
CA VAL A 237 -9.59 -15.76 -8.38
C VAL A 237 -8.70 -14.52 -8.33
N SER A 238 -8.59 -13.74 -9.40
CA SER A 238 -7.80 -12.51 -9.42
C SER A 238 -8.29 -11.48 -8.40
N CYS A 239 -9.62 -11.31 -8.24
CA CYS A 239 -10.16 -10.41 -7.22
C CYS A 239 -9.78 -10.84 -5.80
N VAL A 240 -9.83 -12.14 -5.50
CA VAL A 240 -9.42 -12.67 -4.20
C VAL A 240 -7.92 -12.51 -3.99
N GLU A 241 -7.08 -12.77 -5.00
CA GLU A 241 -5.63 -12.55 -4.91
C GLU A 241 -5.29 -11.08 -4.61
N VAL A 242 -6.03 -10.14 -5.17
CA VAL A 242 -5.85 -8.71 -4.86
C VAL A 242 -6.26 -8.38 -3.43
N LEU A 243 -7.41 -8.89 -2.96
CA LEU A 243 -7.82 -8.74 -1.56
C LEU A 243 -6.80 -9.38 -0.61
N MET A 244 -6.29 -10.57 -0.93
CA MET A 244 -5.25 -11.22 -0.14
C MET A 244 -3.95 -10.41 -0.11
N ALA A 245 -3.52 -9.83 -1.23
CA ALA A 245 -2.34 -8.96 -1.28
C ALA A 245 -2.53 -7.72 -0.40
N TYR A 246 -3.71 -7.11 -0.43
CA TYR A 246 -4.07 -5.98 0.40
C TYR A 246 -4.00 -6.31 1.90
N TYR A 247 -4.67 -7.39 2.34
CA TYR A 247 -4.66 -7.81 3.74
C TYR A 247 -3.36 -8.47 4.19
N PHE A 248 -2.53 -8.92 3.27
CA PHE A 248 -1.16 -9.31 3.53
C PHE A 248 -0.30 -8.10 3.86
N SER A 249 -0.40 -7.03 3.08
CA SER A 249 0.36 -5.79 3.31
C SER A 249 -0.09 -5.03 4.57
N SER A 250 -1.37 -5.12 4.94
CA SER A 250 -1.92 -4.53 6.17
C SER A 250 -1.82 -5.43 7.41
N CYS A 251 -1.10 -6.57 7.31
CA CYS A 251 -0.81 -7.49 8.41
C CYS A 251 -2.01 -8.20 9.03
N ASP A 252 -3.07 -8.42 8.26
CA ASP A 252 -4.26 -9.13 8.71
C ASP A 252 -4.20 -10.64 8.46
N ILE A 253 -3.32 -11.05 7.54
CA ILE A 253 -3.01 -12.45 7.23
C ILE A 253 -1.50 -12.65 7.19
N PHE A 254 -1.05 -13.84 7.57
CA PHE A 254 0.36 -14.24 7.74
C PHE A 254 1.10 -13.52 8.89
N GLU A 255 2.18 -14.16 9.34
CA GLU A 255 2.96 -13.71 10.49
C GLU A 255 3.84 -12.50 10.14
N GLU A 256 4.15 -11.71 11.17
CA GLU A 256 5.02 -10.53 11.04
C GLU A 256 6.46 -10.85 11.40
N PRO A 257 7.45 -10.36 10.64
CA PRO A 257 8.84 -10.34 11.08
C PRO A 257 8.94 -9.52 12.38
N ARG A 258 9.58 -10.09 13.38
CA ARG A 258 9.76 -9.47 14.71
C ARG A 258 11.02 -8.63 14.78
#